data_0c1abab42325fce02478105ea992201c
#
_entry.id   0c1abab42325fce02478105ea992201c
#
_cell.length_a   1.000
_cell.length_b   1.000
_cell.length_c   1.000
_cell.angle_alpha   90.00
_cell.angle_beta   90.00
_cell.angle_gamma   90.00
#
_symmetry.space_group_name_H-M   'P 1'
#
loop_
_entity.id
_entity.type
_entity.pdbx_description
1 polymer ?
#
loop_
_entity_poly.entity_id
_entity_poly.type
_entity_poly.pdbx_seq_one_letter_code
_entity_poly.pdbx_strand_id
1 'polypeptide(L)'
;LGAVRLTDRYFADGVPTKADVERCRRHVRAALDPFGRIVEERGGYETAIGCSGTIEQLVRLARRRAGDHDPLRTWNGVTATGDELLAVIGEVVKATRKGTVDRIEGLDPRRYDIIAAGALVLEGVLERFGVGELVVSEAALREGVLIDTLDRIRGGSAHHVTDVGRRSARHLAAAFDDDAEHSAWVAA
;
A
#
# COMPACT_ATOMS: atom_id res chain seq x y z
N LEU A 1 -1.26 -8.61 -0.38
CA LEU A 1 -0.43 -8.07 0.71
C LEU A 1 -1.31 -7.26 1.67
N GLY A 2 -1.03 -7.29 2.96
CA GLY A 2 -1.70 -6.50 3.98
C GLY A 2 -1.00 -6.67 5.32
N ALA A 3 -0.86 -5.55 6.10
CA ALA A 3 -0.12 -5.54 7.36
C ALA A 3 -0.62 -6.64 8.33
N VAL A 4 -1.92 -6.69 8.58
CA VAL A 4 -2.53 -7.68 9.49
C VAL A 4 -2.22 -9.12 9.03
N ARG A 5 -2.50 -9.44 7.75
CA ARG A 5 -2.26 -10.81 7.23
C ARG A 5 -0.79 -11.22 7.29
N LEU A 6 0.14 -10.29 7.08
CA LEU A 6 1.56 -10.58 7.16
C LEU A 6 2.01 -10.71 8.62
N THR A 7 1.45 -9.94 9.54
CA THR A 7 1.67 -10.10 10.97
C THR A 7 1.23 -11.49 11.42
N ASP A 8 -0.01 -11.88 11.14
CA ASP A 8 -0.56 -13.19 11.49
C ASP A 8 0.28 -14.34 10.91
N ARG A 9 0.81 -14.16 9.71
CA ARG A 9 1.57 -15.21 9.03
C ARG A 9 3.02 -15.33 9.47
N TYR A 10 3.66 -14.22 9.82
CA TYR A 10 5.12 -14.18 10.04
C TYR A 10 5.53 -13.74 11.43
N PHE A 11 4.65 -13.08 12.18
CA PHE A 11 4.95 -12.45 13.46
C PHE A 11 3.96 -12.84 14.57
N ALA A 12 3.17 -13.91 14.37
CA ALA A 12 2.14 -14.34 15.32
C ALA A 12 2.74 -14.84 16.65
N ASP A 13 3.97 -15.36 16.63
CA ASP A 13 4.60 -15.97 17.81
C ASP A 13 5.27 -14.96 18.76
N GLY A 14 4.92 -13.67 18.65
CA GLY A 14 5.46 -12.59 19.49
C GLY A 14 6.56 -11.78 18.80
N VAL A 15 7.70 -11.55 19.50
CA VAL A 15 8.80 -10.74 18.95
C VAL A 15 9.46 -11.45 17.77
N PRO A 16 9.41 -10.90 16.53
CA PRO A 16 9.89 -11.58 15.36
C PRO A 16 11.41 -11.72 15.34
N THR A 17 11.88 -12.88 14.90
CA THR A 17 13.31 -13.13 14.67
C THR A 17 13.79 -12.48 13.36
N LYS A 18 15.11 -12.44 13.15
CA LYS A 18 15.67 -12.03 11.86
C LYS A 18 15.16 -12.90 10.70
N ALA A 19 15.02 -14.20 10.93
CA ALA A 19 14.54 -15.13 9.91
C ALA A 19 13.08 -14.87 9.53
N ASP A 20 12.24 -14.49 10.48
CA ASP A 20 10.83 -14.14 10.23
C ASP A 20 10.71 -12.89 9.33
N VAL A 21 11.48 -11.86 9.67
CA VAL A 21 11.55 -10.63 8.87
C VAL A 21 12.00 -10.93 7.45
N GLU A 22 13.05 -11.74 7.27
CA GLU A 22 13.53 -12.09 5.94
C GLU A 22 12.54 -12.98 5.16
N ARG A 23 11.79 -13.85 5.83
CA ARG A 23 10.70 -14.60 5.18
C ARG A 23 9.59 -13.68 4.71
N CYS A 24 9.22 -12.69 5.52
CA CYS A 24 8.23 -11.68 5.17
C CYS A 24 8.70 -10.84 3.96
N ARG A 25 9.95 -10.34 3.97
CA ARG A 25 10.55 -9.62 2.84
C ARG A 25 10.49 -10.41 1.53
N ARG A 26 10.92 -11.68 1.56
CA ARG A 26 10.85 -12.54 0.38
C ARG A 26 9.43 -12.70 -0.16
N HIS A 27 8.46 -12.87 0.74
CA HIS A 27 7.05 -12.96 0.36
C HIS A 27 6.56 -11.66 -0.30
N VAL A 28 6.89 -10.51 0.28
CA VAL A 28 6.52 -9.19 -0.25
C VAL A 28 7.13 -8.99 -1.64
N ARG A 29 8.42 -9.24 -1.81
CA ARG A 29 9.11 -9.13 -3.11
C ARG A 29 8.47 -10.02 -4.17
N ALA A 30 8.25 -11.29 -3.86
CA ALA A 30 7.61 -12.23 -4.78
C ALA A 30 6.19 -11.81 -5.18
N ALA A 31 5.44 -11.21 -4.26
CA ALA A 31 4.10 -10.72 -4.56
C ALA A 31 4.10 -9.42 -5.38
N LEU A 32 5.12 -8.58 -5.27
CA LEU A 32 5.24 -7.32 -6.00
C LEU A 32 5.83 -7.49 -7.41
N ASP A 33 6.63 -8.53 -7.64
CA ASP A 33 7.37 -8.70 -8.89
C ASP A 33 6.49 -8.72 -10.15
N PRO A 34 5.31 -9.40 -10.19
CA PRO A 34 4.43 -9.35 -11.35
C PRO A 34 3.91 -7.92 -11.64
N PHE A 35 3.62 -7.14 -10.60
CA PHE A 35 3.19 -5.75 -10.76
C PHE A 35 4.32 -4.86 -11.26
N GLY A 36 5.54 -5.10 -10.80
CA GLY A 36 6.70 -4.37 -11.27
C GLY A 36 6.89 -4.50 -12.78
N ARG A 37 6.75 -5.71 -13.32
CA ARG A 37 6.81 -5.95 -14.77
C ARG A 37 5.72 -5.19 -15.52
N ILE A 38 4.48 -5.19 -15.02
CA ILE A 38 3.38 -4.44 -15.64
C ILE A 38 3.67 -2.94 -15.68
N VAL A 39 4.25 -2.39 -14.60
CA VAL A 39 4.62 -0.97 -14.54
C VAL A 39 5.73 -0.66 -15.54
N GLU A 40 6.76 -1.50 -15.61
CA GLU A 40 7.87 -1.38 -16.57
C GLU A 40 7.39 -1.44 -18.03
N GLU A 41 6.54 -2.41 -18.36
CA GLU A 41 5.93 -2.56 -19.70
C GLU A 41 5.08 -1.36 -20.12
N ARG A 42 4.53 -0.61 -19.14
CA ARG A 42 3.75 0.61 -19.38
C ARG A 42 4.56 1.90 -19.35
N GLY A 43 5.88 1.81 -19.29
CA GLY A 43 6.78 2.96 -19.30
C GLY A 43 7.02 3.61 -17.93
N GLY A 44 6.70 2.91 -16.84
CA GLY A 44 6.92 3.40 -15.48
C GLY A 44 5.73 4.16 -14.89
N TYR A 45 6.01 5.09 -13.99
CA TYR A 45 5.03 5.95 -13.33
C TYR A 45 5.64 7.36 -13.12
N GLU A 46 4.81 8.38 -13.01
CA GLU A 46 5.24 9.77 -12.78
C GLU A 46 5.22 10.12 -11.28
N THR A 47 4.21 9.64 -10.56
CA THR A 47 3.99 10.00 -9.15
C THR A 47 3.63 8.76 -8.33
N ALA A 48 4.29 8.58 -7.20
CA ALA A 48 3.94 7.58 -6.21
C ALA A 48 3.04 8.19 -5.14
N ILE A 49 1.82 7.69 -5.03
CA ILE A 49 0.85 8.16 -4.03
C ILE A 49 0.56 7.02 -3.05
N GLY A 50 0.72 7.30 -1.76
CA GLY A 50 0.48 6.36 -0.68
C GLY A 50 -0.77 6.71 0.13
N CYS A 51 -1.75 5.78 0.16
CA CYS A 51 -2.97 5.93 0.95
C CYS A 51 -3.10 4.77 1.94
N SER A 52 -2.59 4.91 3.12
CA SER A 52 -2.86 4.00 4.25
C SER A 52 -2.40 4.61 5.56
N GLY A 53 -3.03 4.20 6.66
CA GLY A 53 -2.58 4.67 7.97
C GLY A 53 -1.17 4.17 8.35
N THR A 54 -0.64 3.10 7.73
CA THR A 54 0.76 2.69 7.90
C THR A 54 1.70 3.68 7.21
N ILE A 55 1.41 4.05 5.97
CA ILE A 55 2.20 5.01 5.20
C ILE A 55 2.20 6.37 5.91
N GLU A 56 1.02 6.87 6.28
CA GLU A 56 0.89 8.11 7.04
C GLU A 56 1.74 8.08 8.31
N GLN A 57 1.68 6.98 9.08
CA GLN A 57 2.45 6.84 10.30
C GLN A 57 3.96 6.84 10.05
N LEU A 58 4.43 6.19 8.99
CA LEU A 58 5.86 6.17 8.64
C LEU A 58 6.34 7.53 8.16
N VAL A 59 5.53 8.27 7.40
CA VAL A 59 5.83 9.66 7.01
C VAL A 59 5.87 10.58 8.23
N ARG A 60 4.95 10.44 9.19
CA ARG A 60 4.99 11.17 10.47
C ARG A 60 6.29 10.94 11.22
N LEU A 61 6.73 9.71 11.31
CA LEU A 61 7.99 9.37 11.96
C LEU A 61 9.20 9.94 11.20
N ALA A 62 9.18 9.93 9.86
CA ALA A 62 10.23 10.52 9.04
C ALA A 62 10.35 12.04 9.27
N ARG A 63 9.23 12.77 9.24
CA ARG A 63 9.20 14.21 9.54
C ARG A 63 9.70 14.53 10.95
N ARG A 64 9.23 13.75 11.93
CA ARG A 64 9.67 13.92 13.32
C ARG A 64 11.18 13.71 13.49
N ARG A 65 11.72 12.71 12.79
CA ARG A 65 13.17 12.46 12.74
C ARG A 65 13.95 13.64 12.11
N ALA A 66 13.36 14.30 11.12
CA ALA A 66 13.92 15.51 10.50
C ALA A 66 13.79 16.78 11.38
N GLY A 67 13.22 16.66 12.59
CA GLY A 67 13.03 17.77 13.53
C GLY A 67 11.73 18.54 13.33
N ASP A 68 10.84 18.07 12.46
CA ASP A 68 9.53 18.66 12.28
C ASP A 68 8.52 18.04 13.24
N HIS A 69 8.13 18.80 14.24
CA HIS A 69 7.20 18.41 15.31
C HIS A 69 5.86 19.12 15.22
N ASP A 70 5.68 19.99 14.22
CA ASP A 70 4.45 20.76 14.10
C ASP A 70 3.25 19.85 13.77
N PRO A 71 2.13 20.01 14.50
CA PRO A 71 0.91 19.27 14.21
C PRO A 71 0.31 19.77 12.90
N LEU A 72 0.28 18.90 11.90
CA LEU A 72 -0.40 19.21 10.64
C LEU A 72 -1.91 19.06 10.79
N ARG A 73 -2.67 19.95 10.15
CA ARG A 73 -4.12 19.83 10.04
C ARG A 73 -4.54 18.72 9.11
N THR A 74 -3.73 18.41 8.13
CA THR A 74 -3.92 17.34 7.14
C THR A 74 -2.57 16.76 6.73
N TRP A 75 -2.56 15.50 6.44
CA TRP A 75 -1.41 14.78 5.86
C TRP A 75 -1.52 14.66 4.35
N ASN A 76 -2.64 15.11 3.78
CA ASN A 76 -2.86 15.05 2.34
C ASN A 76 -1.88 15.96 1.60
N GLY A 77 -1.14 15.39 0.65
CA GLY A 77 -0.13 16.11 -0.13
C GLY A 77 1.25 16.21 0.55
N VAL A 78 1.40 15.72 1.78
CA VAL A 78 2.72 15.66 2.44
C VAL A 78 3.60 14.64 1.74
N THR A 79 4.87 15.01 1.51
CA THR A 79 5.85 14.13 0.86
C THR A 79 6.91 13.63 1.84
N ALA A 80 7.50 12.48 1.50
CA ALA A 80 8.71 11.97 2.11
C ALA A 80 9.56 11.27 1.05
N THR A 81 10.87 11.40 1.14
CA THR A 81 11.78 10.70 0.24
C THR A 81 11.85 9.21 0.56
N GLY A 82 12.20 8.41 -0.46
CA GLY A 82 12.41 6.97 -0.28
C GLY A 82 13.46 6.68 0.79
N ASP A 83 14.55 7.45 0.84
CA ASP A 83 15.63 7.27 1.80
C ASP A 83 15.18 7.56 3.25
N GLU A 84 14.42 8.64 3.46
CA GLU A 84 13.82 8.95 4.78
C GLU A 84 12.90 7.82 5.26
N LEU A 85 12.07 7.31 4.35
CA LEU A 85 11.15 6.20 4.66
C LEU A 85 11.91 4.91 4.96
N LEU A 86 12.91 4.54 4.16
CA LEU A 86 13.74 3.35 4.39
C LEU A 86 14.48 3.43 5.73
N ALA A 87 14.98 4.60 6.12
CA ALA A 87 15.61 4.80 7.41
C ALA A 87 14.64 4.55 8.58
N VAL A 88 13.42 5.11 8.52
CA VAL A 88 12.38 4.89 9.53
C VAL A 88 11.91 3.44 9.56
N ILE A 89 11.71 2.83 8.41
CA ILE A 89 11.35 1.40 8.29
C ILE A 89 12.40 0.53 9.00
N GLY A 90 13.68 0.81 8.77
CA GLY A 90 14.78 0.11 9.46
C GLY A 90 14.72 0.24 10.98
N GLU A 91 14.39 1.42 11.49
CA GLU A 91 14.20 1.65 12.94
C GLU A 91 13.00 0.89 13.49
N VAL A 92 11.85 0.95 12.83
CA VAL A 92 10.63 0.25 13.23
C VAL A 92 10.86 -1.26 13.28
N VAL A 93 11.42 -1.84 12.23
CA VAL A 93 11.73 -3.27 12.16
C VAL A 93 12.72 -3.69 13.24
N LYS A 94 13.76 -2.88 13.49
CA LYS A 94 14.74 -3.13 14.55
C LYS A 94 14.12 -3.07 15.94
N ALA A 95 13.26 -2.09 16.22
CA ALA A 95 12.57 -1.93 17.48
C ALA A 95 11.59 -3.09 17.73
N THR A 96 10.81 -3.48 16.71
CA THR A 96 9.90 -4.63 16.80
C THR A 96 10.66 -5.92 17.12
N ARG A 97 11.80 -6.17 16.48
CA ARG A 97 12.66 -7.32 16.76
C ARG A 97 13.32 -7.31 18.15
N LYS A 98 13.34 -6.17 18.79
CA LYS A 98 13.84 -6.01 20.18
C LYS A 98 12.72 -6.02 21.21
N GLY A 99 11.45 -6.08 20.78
CA GLY A 99 10.29 -5.92 21.66
C GLY A 99 10.20 -4.52 22.29
N THR A 100 10.68 -3.48 21.59
CA THR A 100 10.74 -2.10 22.08
C THR A 100 10.01 -1.13 21.14
N VAL A 101 9.08 -1.62 20.35
CA VAL A 101 8.30 -0.82 19.40
C VAL A 101 7.48 0.27 20.10
N ASP A 102 7.07 0.01 21.33
CA ASP A 102 6.36 0.93 22.23
C ASP A 102 7.19 2.17 22.63
N ARG A 103 8.52 2.10 22.45
CA ARG A 103 9.45 3.21 22.73
C ARG A 103 9.69 4.14 21.56
N ILE A 104 9.09 3.85 20.40
CA ILE A 104 9.20 4.74 19.25
C ILE A 104 8.29 5.95 19.47
N GLU A 105 8.91 7.11 19.69
CA GLU A 105 8.19 8.34 19.95
C GLU A 105 7.36 8.77 18.72
N GLY A 106 6.05 9.00 18.93
CA GLY A 106 5.12 9.40 17.87
C GLY A 106 4.47 8.22 17.13
N LEU A 107 4.81 6.98 17.45
CA LEU A 107 4.12 5.82 16.92
C LEU A 107 2.80 5.58 17.65
N ASP A 108 1.71 5.46 16.88
CA ASP A 108 0.37 5.16 17.43
C ASP A 108 0.34 3.77 18.10
N PRO A 109 -0.02 3.67 19.39
CA PRO A 109 -0.10 2.39 20.10
C PRO A 109 -0.99 1.34 19.42
N ARG A 110 -2.04 1.77 18.72
CA ARG A 110 -2.96 0.88 17.99
C ARG A 110 -2.31 0.17 16.80
N ARG A 111 -1.04 0.49 16.49
CA ARG A 111 -0.30 -0.05 15.35
C ARG A 111 0.92 -0.86 15.74
N TYR A 112 1.23 -0.97 17.03
CA TYR A 112 2.45 -1.64 17.49
C TYR A 112 2.60 -3.08 16.96
N ASP A 113 1.50 -3.79 16.87
CA ASP A 113 1.43 -5.18 16.42
C ASP A 113 1.61 -5.33 14.89
N ILE A 114 1.13 -4.38 14.10
CA ILE A 114 1.07 -4.49 12.64
C ILE A 114 2.07 -3.60 11.89
N ILE A 115 2.69 -2.63 12.57
CA ILE A 115 3.49 -1.61 11.90
C ILE A 115 4.70 -2.20 11.17
N ALA A 116 5.37 -3.19 11.76
CA ALA A 116 6.54 -3.81 11.15
C ALA A 116 6.21 -4.53 9.84
N ALA A 117 5.12 -5.28 9.80
CA ALA A 117 4.66 -5.94 8.57
C ALA A 117 4.26 -4.93 7.50
N GLY A 118 3.54 -3.87 7.87
CA GLY A 118 3.18 -2.78 6.96
C GLY A 118 4.39 -2.01 6.45
N ALA A 119 5.39 -1.77 7.30
CA ALA A 119 6.65 -1.15 6.94
C ALA A 119 7.43 -2.00 5.91
N LEU A 120 7.47 -3.33 6.06
CA LEU A 120 8.10 -4.23 5.10
C LEU A 120 7.37 -4.25 3.75
N VAL A 121 6.05 -4.05 3.72
CA VAL A 121 5.33 -3.87 2.44
C VAL A 121 5.79 -2.59 1.76
N LEU A 122 5.86 -1.47 2.49
CA LEU A 122 6.33 -0.21 1.92
C LEU A 122 7.80 -0.30 1.48
N GLU A 123 8.69 -0.92 2.28
CA GLU A 123 10.07 -1.20 1.89
C GLU A 123 10.14 -1.90 0.53
N GLY A 124 9.38 -2.99 0.36
CA GLY A 124 9.34 -3.71 -0.90
C GLY A 124 8.81 -2.88 -2.07
N VAL A 125 7.84 -2.00 -1.84
CA VAL A 125 7.35 -1.06 -2.86
C VAL A 125 8.42 -0.05 -3.24
N LEU A 126 9.04 0.60 -2.25
CA LEU A 126 10.10 1.59 -2.50
C LEU A 126 11.25 0.99 -3.30
N GLU A 127 11.72 -0.22 -2.91
CA GLU A 127 12.80 -0.93 -3.60
C GLU A 127 12.40 -1.41 -5.00
N ARG A 128 11.23 -2.06 -5.14
CA ARG A 128 10.83 -2.69 -6.41
C ARG A 128 10.51 -1.68 -7.50
N PHE A 129 9.95 -0.54 -7.13
CA PHE A 129 9.55 0.50 -8.08
C PHE A 129 10.52 1.68 -8.14
N GLY A 130 11.57 1.70 -7.33
CA GLY A 130 12.53 2.80 -7.30
C GLY A 130 11.90 4.12 -6.89
N VAL A 131 11.03 4.11 -5.87
CA VAL A 131 10.28 5.30 -5.45
C VAL A 131 11.22 6.30 -4.77
N GLY A 132 11.56 7.38 -5.48
CA GLY A 132 12.40 8.45 -4.96
C GLY A 132 11.67 9.37 -3.97
N GLU A 133 10.39 9.64 -4.23
CA GLU A 133 9.51 10.42 -3.36
C GLU A 133 8.10 9.84 -3.37
N LEU A 134 7.44 9.85 -2.21
CA LEU A 134 6.08 9.39 -2.02
C LEU A 134 5.23 10.52 -1.46
N VAL A 135 4.06 10.74 -2.09
CA VAL A 135 3.05 11.71 -1.66
C VAL A 135 1.98 10.99 -0.83
N VAL A 136 1.64 11.51 0.34
CA VAL A 136 0.57 10.96 1.18
C VAL A 136 -0.80 11.41 0.66
N SER A 137 -1.74 10.48 0.58
CA SER A 137 -3.17 10.78 0.41
C SER A 137 -3.96 10.27 1.62
N GLU A 138 -4.73 11.12 2.25
CA GLU A 138 -5.70 10.74 3.28
C GLU A 138 -6.95 10.10 2.66
N ALA A 139 -7.23 10.41 1.39
CA ALA A 139 -8.30 9.76 0.65
C ALA A 139 -7.89 8.35 0.21
N ALA A 140 -8.78 7.40 0.48
CA ALA A 140 -8.59 6.00 0.14
C ALA A 140 -9.85 5.43 -0.54
N LEU A 141 -10.00 4.12 -0.55
CA LEU A 141 -11.11 3.44 -1.21
C LEU A 141 -12.49 3.95 -0.74
N ARG A 142 -12.64 4.25 0.55
CA ARG A 142 -13.93 4.73 1.10
C ARG A 142 -14.35 6.05 0.49
N GLU A 143 -13.44 7.00 0.45
CA GLU A 143 -13.65 8.34 -0.11
C GLU A 143 -13.92 8.25 -1.61
N GLY A 144 -13.21 7.38 -2.32
CA GLY A 144 -13.44 7.10 -3.73
C GLY A 144 -14.85 6.54 -4.01
N VAL A 145 -15.31 5.59 -3.20
CA VAL A 145 -16.68 5.03 -3.31
C VAL A 145 -17.74 6.09 -3.04
N LEU A 146 -17.52 6.96 -2.04
CA LEU A 146 -18.47 8.04 -1.74
C LEU A 146 -18.57 9.05 -2.88
N ILE A 147 -17.43 9.47 -3.44
CA ILE A 147 -17.40 10.40 -4.59
C ILE A 147 -18.09 9.77 -5.79
N ASP A 148 -17.76 8.55 -6.15
CA ASP A 148 -18.37 7.82 -7.26
C ASP A 148 -19.89 7.67 -7.08
N THR A 149 -20.34 7.38 -5.86
CA THR A 149 -21.78 7.28 -5.54
C THR A 149 -22.48 8.62 -5.69
N LEU A 150 -21.87 9.70 -5.19
CA LEU A 150 -22.43 11.05 -5.32
C LEU A 150 -22.52 11.51 -6.78
N ASP A 151 -21.50 11.23 -7.59
CA ASP A 151 -21.50 11.54 -9.00
C ASP A 151 -22.62 10.81 -9.74
N ARG A 152 -22.86 9.54 -9.44
CA ARG A 152 -23.99 8.78 -10.01
C ARG A 152 -25.35 9.38 -9.62
N ILE A 153 -25.54 9.73 -8.34
CA ILE A 153 -26.80 10.33 -7.87
C ILE A 153 -27.06 11.67 -8.54
N ARG A 154 -26.01 12.45 -8.84
CA ARG A 154 -26.11 13.75 -9.52
C ARG A 154 -26.26 13.66 -11.04
N GLY A 155 -26.36 12.46 -11.59
CA GLY A 155 -26.47 12.24 -13.04
C GLY A 155 -25.14 12.43 -13.77
N GLY A 156 -24.02 12.46 -13.05
CA GLY A 156 -22.68 12.46 -13.62
C GLY A 156 -22.39 11.11 -14.28
N SER A 157 -21.75 11.12 -15.43
CA SER A 157 -21.27 9.90 -16.06
C SER A 157 -19.95 9.48 -15.46
N ALA A 158 -19.99 8.67 -14.38
CA ALA A 158 -18.80 7.99 -13.89
C ALA A 158 -18.34 6.93 -14.90
N HIS A 159 -17.84 7.39 -16.05
CA HIS A 159 -17.47 6.55 -17.19
C HIS A 159 -16.46 5.45 -16.85
N HIS A 160 -15.61 5.68 -15.85
CA HIS A 160 -14.58 4.70 -15.47
C HIS A 160 -15.13 3.49 -14.73
N VAL A 161 -16.24 3.61 -13.97
CA VAL A 161 -16.75 2.47 -13.18
C VAL A 161 -17.63 1.53 -14.01
N THR A 162 -18.46 2.07 -14.92
CA THR A 162 -19.24 1.25 -15.86
C THR A 162 -18.33 0.40 -16.76
N ASP A 163 -17.17 0.93 -17.15
CA ASP A 163 -16.20 0.23 -17.98
C ASP A 163 -15.34 -0.76 -17.18
N VAL A 164 -15.06 -0.51 -15.89
CA VAL A 164 -14.27 -1.44 -15.03
C VAL A 164 -15.00 -2.74 -14.82
N GLY A 165 -16.31 -2.74 -14.55
CA GLY A 165 -17.11 -3.97 -14.42
C GLY A 165 -17.11 -4.80 -15.71
N ARG A 166 -17.36 -4.16 -16.85
CA ARG A 166 -17.30 -4.83 -18.17
C ARG A 166 -15.89 -5.30 -18.52
N ARG A 167 -14.86 -4.52 -18.20
CA ARG A 167 -13.47 -4.88 -18.43
C ARG A 167 -13.04 -6.06 -17.58
N SER A 168 -13.43 -6.09 -16.30
CA SER A 168 -13.17 -7.21 -15.39
C SER A 168 -13.89 -8.48 -15.85
N ALA A 169 -15.15 -8.37 -16.28
CA ALA A 169 -15.90 -9.48 -16.84
C ALA A 169 -15.25 -10.02 -18.14
N ARG A 170 -14.84 -9.14 -19.05
CA ARG A 170 -14.10 -9.53 -20.26
C ARG A 170 -12.75 -10.16 -19.95
N HIS A 171 -12.03 -9.67 -18.93
CA HIS A 171 -10.75 -10.25 -18.51
C HIS A 171 -10.92 -11.65 -17.94
N LEU A 172 -11.97 -11.86 -17.12
CA LEU A 172 -12.34 -13.18 -16.62
C LEU A 172 -12.77 -14.12 -17.75
N ALA A 173 -13.62 -13.64 -18.66
CA ALA A 173 -14.03 -14.42 -19.83
C ALA A 173 -12.80 -14.84 -20.66
N ALA A 174 -11.90 -13.90 -20.99
CA ALA A 174 -10.69 -14.21 -21.75
C ALA A 174 -9.73 -15.21 -21.05
N ALA A 175 -9.82 -15.35 -19.73
CA ALA A 175 -8.99 -16.28 -18.97
C ALA A 175 -9.61 -17.68 -18.83
N PHE A 176 -10.94 -17.82 -18.93
CA PHE A 176 -11.66 -19.03 -18.60
C PHE A 176 -12.72 -19.47 -19.64
N ASP A 177 -12.91 -18.69 -20.71
CA ASP A 177 -13.93 -18.92 -21.71
C ASP A 177 -13.31 -19.48 -22.99
N ASP A 178 -13.61 -20.74 -23.29
CA ASP A 178 -13.15 -21.43 -24.50
C ASP A 178 -13.94 -21.01 -25.76
N ASP A 179 -15.09 -20.28 -25.59
CA ASP A 179 -15.95 -19.80 -26.68
C ASP A 179 -16.46 -18.37 -26.40
N ALA A 180 -15.56 -17.41 -26.57
CA ALA A 180 -15.85 -15.98 -26.32
C ALA A 180 -16.93 -15.39 -27.25
N GLU A 181 -17.11 -15.93 -28.47
CA GLU A 181 -18.15 -15.51 -29.40
C GLU A 181 -19.54 -15.90 -28.90
N HIS A 182 -19.69 -17.14 -28.43
CA HIS A 182 -20.94 -17.63 -27.86
C HIS A 182 -21.32 -16.86 -26.59
N SER A 183 -20.37 -16.68 -25.69
CA SER A 183 -20.58 -15.92 -24.44
C SER A 183 -20.96 -14.46 -24.69
N ALA A 184 -20.37 -13.82 -25.68
CA ALA A 184 -20.73 -12.45 -26.08
C ALA A 184 -22.15 -12.38 -26.67
N TRP A 185 -22.56 -13.40 -27.43
CA TRP A 185 -23.92 -13.49 -27.99
C TRP A 185 -24.99 -13.71 -26.94
N VAL A 186 -24.74 -14.55 -25.92
CA VAL A 186 -25.68 -14.81 -24.81
C VAL A 186 -25.80 -13.57 -23.89
N ALA A 187 -24.77 -12.71 -23.79
CA ALA A 187 -24.74 -11.52 -22.95
C ALA A 187 -25.34 -10.25 -23.62
N ALA A 188 -25.72 -10.34 -24.88
CA ALA A 188 -26.31 -9.23 -25.66
C ALA A 188 -27.83 -9.16 -25.47
#